data_80e22b80a3d929ee7c228589f676ea6b
#
_entry.id   80e22b80a3d929ee7c228589f676ea6b
#
_cell.length_a   1.000
_cell.length_b   1.000
_cell.length_c   1.000
_cell.angle_alpha   90.00
_cell.angle_beta   90.00
_cell.angle_gamma   90.00
#
_symmetry.space_group_name_H-M   'P 1'
#
loop_
_entity.id
_entity.type
_entity.pdbx_description
1 polymer ?
#
loop_
_entity_poly.entity_id
_entity_poly.type
_entity_poly.pdbx_seq_one_letter_code
_entity_poly.pdbx_strand_id
1 'polypeptide(L)'
;MLKRLTPLQALLTLGGLTAVTLYLGLMAIATFSYFVFHWNSPVTSGFAMDLVPGVLIVAVLNMFLWILFVILPRRRNPWSAGLAGLCCGLIAPSIIAIVAPLFSLLYRGYFLNYAGAHSTNLSELQWPLTVGPILYTVFFGWFTVLVCIGLDLLLVRWLDATFQRTSSSSGA
;
A
#
# COMPACT_ATOMS: atom_id res chain seq x y z
N MET A 1 -7.06 27.04 -15.18
CA MET A 1 -7.62 27.13 -13.81
C MET A 1 -7.47 25.78 -13.12
N LEU A 2 -6.41 25.53 -12.35
CA LEU A 2 -6.29 24.35 -11.50
C LEU A 2 -7.16 24.60 -10.26
N LYS A 3 -8.29 23.89 -10.15
CA LYS A 3 -9.17 23.94 -8.97
C LYS A 3 -8.35 23.61 -7.72
N ARG A 4 -8.48 24.42 -6.68
CA ARG A 4 -7.91 24.12 -5.35
C ARG A 4 -8.44 22.76 -4.90
N LEU A 5 -7.56 21.80 -4.70
CA LEU A 5 -7.96 20.54 -4.09
C LEU A 5 -8.38 20.81 -2.65
N THR A 6 -9.57 20.35 -2.32
CA THR A 6 -9.98 20.28 -0.92
C THR A 6 -9.10 19.25 -0.19
N PRO A 7 -8.94 19.35 1.13
CA PRO A 7 -8.21 18.35 1.92
C PRO A 7 -8.72 16.93 1.67
N LEU A 8 -10.02 16.78 1.46
CA LEU A 8 -10.65 15.50 1.13
C LEU A 8 -10.18 14.96 -0.23
N GLN A 9 -10.12 15.83 -1.25
CA GLN A 9 -9.64 15.43 -2.58
C GLN A 9 -8.16 15.01 -2.53
N ALA A 10 -7.34 15.72 -1.75
CA ALA A 10 -5.94 15.34 -1.56
C ALA A 10 -5.81 13.96 -0.92
N LEU A 11 -6.61 13.67 0.12
CA LEU A 11 -6.63 12.36 0.78
C LEU A 11 -7.09 11.25 -0.16
N LEU A 12 -8.17 11.47 -0.93
CA LEU A 12 -8.66 10.48 -1.89
C LEU A 12 -7.64 10.23 -3.00
N THR A 13 -6.93 11.27 -3.45
CA THR A 13 -5.85 11.13 -4.43
C THR A 13 -4.69 10.30 -3.84
N LEU A 14 -4.28 10.57 -2.60
CA LEU A 14 -3.26 9.81 -1.91
C LEU A 14 -3.65 8.32 -1.79
N GLY A 15 -4.85 8.05 -1.28
CA GLY A 15 -5.34 6.68 -1.14
C GLY A 15 -5.41 5.95 -2.48
N GLY A 16 -5.95 6.59 -3.51
CA GLY A 16 -6.02 6.02 -4.86
C GLY A 16 -4.64 5.75 -5.46
N LEU A 17 -3.71 6.70 -5.36
CA LEU A 17 -2.33 6.51 -5.85
C LEU A 17 -1.61 5.41 -5.06
N THR A 18 -1.76 5.37 -3.74
CA THR A 18 -1.17 4.31 -2.89
C THR A 18 -1.69 2.94 -3.32
N ALA A 19 -3.02 2.78 -3.47
CA ALA A 19 -3.62 1.52 -3.88
C ALA A 19 -3.12 1.07 -5.26
N VAL A 20 -3.18 1.93 -6.26
CA VAL A 20 -2.76 1.60 -7.63
C VAL A 20 -1.27 1.28 -7.70
N THR A 21 -0.41 2.10 -7.08
CA THR A 21 1.04 1.91 -7.16
C THR A 21 1.48 0.65 -6.43
N LEU A 22 0.93 0.38 -5.23
CA LEU A 22 1.23 -0.85 -4.49
C LEU A 22 0.74 -2.08 -5.24
N TYR A 23 -0.48 -2.05 -5.76
CA TYR A 23 -1.04 -3.17 -6.52
C TYR A 23 -0.19 -3.48 -7.76
N LEU A 24 0.06 -2.49 -8.61
CA LEU A 24 0.85 -2.67 -9.83
C LEU A 24 2.29 -3.09 -9.52
N GLY A 25 2.91 -2.51 -8.49
CA GLY A 25 4.27 -2.85 -8.10
C GLY A 25 4.38 -4.27 -7.54
N LEU A 26 3.46 -4.71 -6.68
CA LEU A 26 3.44 -6.08 -6.18
C LEU A 26 3.18 -7.09 -7.31
N MET A 27 2.30 -6.78 -8.24
CA MET A 27 2.06 -7.60 -9.42
C MET A 27 3.30 -7.68 -10.32
N ALA A 28 4.00 -6.57 -10.53
CA ALA A 28 5.24 -6.54 -11.31
C ALA A 28 6.34 -7.38 -10.65
N ILE A 29 6.54 -7.25 -9.32
CA ILE A 29 7.51 -8.05 -8.57
C ILE A 29 7.15 -9.53 -8.60
N ALA A 30 5.88 -9.89 -8.41
CA ALA A 30 5.44 -11.27 -8.47
C ALA A 30 5.64 -11.87 -9.86
N THR A 31 5.33 -11.12 -10.92
CA THR A 31 5.57 -11.53 -12.31
C THR A 31 7.05 -11.70 -12.61
N PHE A 32 7.88 -10.74 -12.16
CA PHE A 32 9.34 -10.82 -12.33
C PHE A 32 9.91 -12.05 -11.58
N SER A 33 9.49 -12.29 -10.36
CA SER A 33 9.91 -13.44 -9.57
C SER A 33 9.56 -14.77 -10.23
N TYR A 34 8.38 -14.84 -10.86
CA TYR A 34 7.98 -16.00 -11.66
C TYR A 34 8.94 -16.26 -12.82
N PHE A 35 9.28 -15.24 -13.60
CA PHE A 35 10.16 -15.40 -14.77
C PHE A 35 11.62 -15.69 -14.39
N VAL A 36 12.14 -15.06 -13.34
CA VAL A 36 13.55 -15.17 -12.96
C VAL A 36 13.86 -16.43 -12.15
N PHE A 37 13.00 -16.75 -11.19
CA PHE A 37 13.25 -17.85 -10.25
C PHE A 37 12.50 -19.14 -10.60
N HIS A 38 11.75 -19.16 -11.71
CA HIS A 38 10.92 -20.29 -12.12
C HIS A 38 10.03 -20.82 -10.99
N TRP A 39 9.59 -19.93 -10.11
CA TRP A 39 8.64 -20.30 -9.08
C TRP A 39 7.35 -20.82 -9.72
N ASN A 40 7.02 -22.09 -9.43
CA ASN A 40 5.99 -22.90 -10.07
C ASN A 40 4.54 -22.40 -9.92
N SER A 41 4.35 -21.17 -9.49
CA SER A 41 3.05 -20.56 -9.36
C SER A 41 2.91 -19.41 -10.36
N PRO A 42 2.20 -19.61 -11.48
CA PRO A 42 1.87 -18.49 -12.34
C PRO A 42 1.11 -17.46 -11.50
N VAL A 43 1.39 -16.16 -11.76
CA VAL A 43 0.55 -15.08 -11.24
C VAL A 43 -0.85 -15.29 -11.81
N THR A 44 -1.62 -16.12 -11.13
CA THR A 44 -2.98 -16.45 -11.55
C THR A 44 -3.86 -15.23 -11.30
N SER A 45 -4.95 -15.13 -12.06
CA SER A 45 -6.01 -14.14 -11.79
C SER A 45 -6.47 -14.20 -10.32
N GLY A 46 -6.30 -15.35 -9.68
CA GLY A 46 -6.54 -15.59 -8.28
C GLY A 46 -5.66 -14.79 -7.35
N PHE A 47 -4.35 -14.83 -7.53
CA PHE A 47 -3.41 -14.08 -6.71
C PHE A 47 -3.64 -12.56 -6.83
N ALA A 48 -3.91 -12.08 -8.05
CA ALA A 48 -4.23 -10.68 -8.28
C ALA A 48 -5.45 -10.20 -7.47
N MET A 49 -6.50 -11.01 -7.41
CA MET A 49 -7.71 -10.72 -6.64
C MET A 49 -7.47 -10.75 -5.13
N ASP A 50 -6.64 -11.66 -4.65
CA ASP A 50 -6.36 -11.81 -3.22
C ASP A 50 -5.55 -10.62 -2.65
N LEU A 51 -4.79 -9.92 -3.49
CA LEU A 51 -4.06 -8.72 -3.09
C LEU A 51 -4.95 -7.49 -2.89
N VAL A 52 -6.08 -7.41 -3.62
CA VAL A 52 -6.92 -6.20 -3.65
C VAL A 52 -7.36 -5.73 -2.27
N PRO A 53 -7.96 -6.58 -1.41
CA PRO A 53 -8.43 -6.10 -0.11
C PRO A 53 -7.29 -5.67 0.81
N GLY A 54 -6.15 -6.36 0.78
CA GLY A 54 -4.97 -5.98 1.55
C GLY A 54 -4.43 -4.59 1.13
N VAL A 55 -4.32 -4.35 -0.17
CA VAL A 55 -3.88 -3.07 -0.73
C VAL A 55 -4.85 -1.94 -0.41
N LEU A 56 -6.17 -2.19 -0.46
CA LEU A 56 -7.17 -1.19 -0.08
C LEU A 56 -7.09 -0.82 1.40
N ILE A 57 -6.89 -1.79 2.29
CA ILE A 57 -6.70 -1.53 3.72
C ILE A 57 -5.45 -0.69 3.96
N VAL A 58 -4.35 -1.00 3.26
CA VAL A 58 -3.11 -0.20 3.34
C VAL A 58 -3.33 1.22 2.83
N ALA A 59 -4.09 1.41 1.75
CA ALA A 59 -4.41 2.75 1.24
C ALA A 59 -5.20 3.57 2.26
N VAL A 60 -6.20 2.97 2.92
CA VAL A 60 -6.97 3.62 4.00
C VAL A 60 -6.07 3.93 5.21
N LEU A 61 -5.19 3.00 5.59
CA LEU A 61 -4.22 3.22 6.65
C LEU A 61 -3.29 4.40 6.33
N ASN A 62 -2.78 4.48 5.09
CA ASN A 62 -1.93 5.61 4.66
C ASN A 62 -2.66 6.95 4.77
N MET A 63 -3.92 7.00 4.32
CA MET A 63 -4.76 8.20 4.47
C MET A 63 -4.93 8.58 5.96
N PHE A 64 -5.18 7.61 6.83
CA PHE A 64 -5.34 7.83 8.27
C PHE A 64 -4.05 8.35 8.91
N LEU A 65 -2.91 7.74 8.63
CA LEU A 65 -1.61 8.19 9.12
C LEU A 65 -1.28 9.60 8.62
N TRP A 66 -1.62 9.91 7.38
CA TRP A 66 -1.45 11.24 6.82
C TRP A 66 -2.30 12.29 7.54
N ILE A 67 -3.55 11.95 7.92
CA ILE A 67 -4.38 12.81 8.77
C ILE A 67 -3.69 13.06 10.11
N LEU A 68 -3.18 12.01 10.77
CA LEU A 68 -2.55 12.11 12.09
C LEU A 68 -1.26 12.91 12.07
N PHE A 69 -0.39 12.70 11.09
CA PHE A 69 0.96 13.29 11.09
C PHE A 69 1.05 14.62 10.35
N VAL A 70 0.15 14.88 9.40
CA VAL A 70 0.23 16.07 8.53
C VAL A 70 -0.92 17.04 8.78
N ILE A 71 -2.17 16.56 8.77
CA ILE A 71 -3.35 17.42 8.85
C ILE A 71 -3.59 17.91 10.29
N LEU A 72 -3.68 16.99 11.25
CA LEU A 72 -3.99 17.32 12.65
C LEU A 72 -2.98 18.26 13.29
N PRO A 73 -1.64 18.04 13.15
CA PRO A 73 -0.65 18.96 13.70
C PRO A 73 -0.52 20.27 12.93
N ARG A 74 -1.26 20.43 11.81
CA ARG A 74 -1.14 21.55 10.85
C ARG A 74 0.31 21.77 10.37
N ARG A 75 1.13 20.77 10.47
CA ARG A 75 2.55 20.80 10.07
C ARG A 75 2.69 20.23 8.67
N ARG A 76 2.66 21.08 7.66
CA ARG A 76 3.01 20.69 6.28
C ARG A 76 4.52 20.56 6.13
N ASN A 77 5.13 19.75 6.98
CA ASN A 77 6.55 19.50 6.94
C ASN A 77 6.81 18.18 6.18
N PRO A 78 7.76 18.13 5.23
CA PRO A 78 8.13 16.91 4.54
C PRO A 78 8.53 15.77 5.49
N TRP A 79 9.11 16.09 6.66
CA TRP A 79 9.44 15.10 7.69
C TRP A 79 8.20 14.38 8.25
N SER A 80 7.12 15.10 8.51
CA SER A 80 5.89 14.49 9.03
C SER A 80 5.22 13.58 7.98
N ALA A 81 5.24 13.97 6.71
CA ALA A 81 4.76 13.15 5.62
C ALA A 81 5.65 11.92 5.41
N GLY A 82 6.98 12.09 5.45
CA GLY A 82 7.92 10.97 5.38
C GLY A 82 7.72 9.96 6.51
N LEU A 83 7.45 10.42 7.74
CA LEU A 83 7.12 9.54 8.88
C LEU A 83 5.80 8.77 8.67
N ALA A 84 4.76 9.42 8.14
CA ALA A 84 3.50 8.75 7.82
C ALA A 84 3.72 7.62 6.81
N GLY A 85 4.42 7.92 5.71
CA GLY A 85 4.78 6.94 4.68
C GLY A 85 5.67 5.81 5.20
N LEU A 86 6.65 6.12 6.07
CA LEU A 86 7.50 5.11 6.70
C LEU A 86 6.68 4.15 7.57
N CYS A 87 5.84 4.67 8.46
CA CYS A 87 4.98 3.85 9.31
C CYS A 87 4.03 2.99 8.47
N CYS A 88 3.39 3.56 7.46
CA CYS A 88 2.52 2.82 6.55
C CYS A 88 3.29 1.72 5.82
N GLY A 89 4.44 2.05 5.22
CA GLY A 89 5.24 1.14 4.43
C GLY A 89 5.80 -0.04 5.21
N LEU A 90 6.13 0.16 6.50
CA LEU A 90 6.60 -0.93 7.38
C LEU A 90 5.46 -1.89 7.77
N ILE A 91 4.24 -1.39 7.94
CA ILE A 91 3.09 -2.21 8.35
C ILE A 91 2.40 -2.86 7.13
N ALA A 92 2.47 -2.22 5.96
CA ALA A 92 1.79 -2.65 4.75
C ALA A 92 2.01 -4.13 4.35
N PRO A 93 3.26 -4.66 4.33
CA PRO A 93 3.49 -6.04 3.96
C PRO A 93 2.80 -7.03 4.89
N SER A 94 2.82 -6.74 6.20
CA SER A 94 2.17 -7.58 7.20
C SER A 94 0.65 -7.60 7.03
N ILE A 95 0.04 -6.45 6.74
CA ILE A 95 -1.41 -6.38 6.46
C ILE A 95 -1.75 -7.21 5.22
N ILE A 96 -1.01 -7.02 4.13
CA ILE A 96 -1.27 -7.74 2.88
C ILE A 96 -1.10 -9.26 3.09
N ALA A 97 -0.06 -9.68 3.80
CA ALA A 97 0.22 -11.09 4.09
C ALA A 97 -0.86 -11.76 4.95
N ILE A 98 -1.50 -11.02 5.84
CA ILE A 98 -2.59 -11.53 6.69
C ILE A 98 -3.92 -11.53 5.94
N VAL A 99 -4.22 -10.43 5.24
CA VAL A 99 -5.53 -10.22 4.61
C VAL A 99 -5.72 -11.11 3.38
N ALA A 100 -4.68 -11.30 2.57
CA ALA A 100 -4.79 -12.07 1.34
C ALA A 100 -5.25 -13.52 1.55
N PRO A 101 -4.64 -14.34 2.44
CA PRO A 101 -5.10 -15.70 2.67
C PRO A 101 -6.48 -15.77 3.34
N LEU A 102 -6.80 -14.83 4.24
CA LEU A 102 -8.13 -14.75 4.86
C LEU A 102 -9.21 -14.42 3.85
N PHE A 103 -8.96 -13.48 2.94
CA PHE A 103 -9.88 -13.13 1.88
C PHE A 103 -10.07 -14.29 0.89
N SER A 104 -8.98 -14.96 0.51
CA SER A 104 -9.04 -16.14 -0.36
C SER A 104 -9.89 -17.24 0.26
N LEU A 105 -9.70 -17.51 1.56
CA LEU A 105 -10.52 -18.48 2.30
C LEU A 105 -12.01 -18.10 2.33
N LEU A 106 -12.32 -16.83 2.59
CA LEU A 106 -13.72 -16.35 2.65
C LEU A 106 -14.41 -16.36 1.27
N TYR A 107 -13.69 -15.98 0.22
CA TYR A 107 -14.27 -15.82 -1.11
C TYR A 107 -14.28 -17.10 -1.94
N ARG A 108 -13.22 -17.92 -1.82
CA ARG A 108 -13.05 -19.15 -2.61
C ARG A 108 -13.24 -20.43 -1.81
N GLY A 109 -13.27 -20.33 -0.48
CA GLY A 109 -13.31 -21.49 0.39
C GLY A 109 -11.98 -22.23 0.54
N TYR A 110 -10.87 -21.69 -0.02
CA TYR A 110 -9.52 -22.24 0.12
C TYR A 110 -8.47 -21.14 0.11
N PHE A 111 -7.28 -21.43 0.59
CA PHE A 111 -6.10 -20.56 0.53
C PHE A 111 -4.88 -21.34 0.06
N LEU A 112 -3.81 -20.63 -0.32
CA LEU A 112 -2.53 -21.26 -0.67
C LEU A 112 -1.74 -21.52 0.62
N ASN A 113 -1.39 -22.78 0.86
CA ASN A 113 -0.52 -23.14 1.98
C ASN A 113 0.97 -22.86 1.65
N TYR A 114 1.86 -23.17 2.58
CA TYR A 114 3.32 -22.96 2.43
C TYR A 114 3.94 -23.70 1.23
N ALA A 115 3.33 -24.78 0.78
CA ALA A 115 3.77 -25.54 -0.39
C ALA A 115 3.16 -25.01 -1.71
N GLY A 116 2.35 -23.94 -1.67
CA GLY A 116 1.64 -23.41 -2.82
C GLY A 116 0.45 -24.27 -3.26
N ALA A 117 0.04 -25.23 -2.44
CA ALA A 117 -1.14 -26.07 -2.71
C ALA A 117 -2.42 -25.42 -2.13
N HIS A 118 -3.55 -25.71 -2.75
CA HIS A 118 -4.85 -25.26 -2.24
C HIS A 118 -5.20 -26.07 -0.99
N SER A 119 -5.49 -25.37 0.10
CA SER A 119 -5.89 -25.97 1.38
C SER A 119 -7.16 -25.34 1.91
N THR A 120 -7.99 -26.18 2.54
CA THR A 120 -9.16 -25.78 3.34
C THR A 120 -8.93 -26.04 4.83
N ASN A 121 -7.78 -26.60 5.17
CA ASN A 121 -7.45 -26.99 6.54
C ASN A 121 -6.98 -25.77 7.35
N LEU A 122 -7.80 -25.33 8.29
CA LEU A 122 -7.52 -24.16 9.13
C LEU A 122 -6.23 -24.28 9.94
N SER A 123 -5.75 -25.48 10.25
CA SER A 123 -4.46 -25.65 10.94
C SER A 123 -3.27 -25.20 10.08
N GLU A 124 -3.38 -25.31 8.77
CA GLU A 124 -2.35 -24.84 7.83
C GLU A 124 -2.36 -23.33 7.63
N LEU A 125 -3.47 -22.66 7.98
CA LEU A 125 -3.59 -21.20 7.91
C LEU A 125 -2.68 -20.51 8.95
N GLN A 126 -2.33 -21.19 10.03
CA GLN A 126 -1.45 -20.65 11.07
C GLN A 126 -0.10 -20.20 10.49
N TRP A 127 0.47 -20.94 9.53
CA TRP A 127 1.76 -20.61 8.93
C TRP A 127 1.71 -19.29 8.11
N PRO A 128 0.82 -19.09 7.13
CA PRO A 128 0.71 -17.81 6.42
C PRO A 128 0.37 -16.63 7.33
N LEU A 129 -0.34 -16.84 8.44
CA LEU A 129 -0.66 -15.77 9.39
C LEU A 129 0.48 -15.40 10.34
N THR A 130 1.42 -16.31 10.61
CA THR A 130 2.53 -16.07 11.55
C THR A 130 3.85 -15.78 10.83
N VAL A 131 4.24 -16.64 9.91
CA VAL A 131 5.52 -16.53 9.19
C VAL A 131 5.37 -15.63 7.94
N GLY A 132 4.21 -15.67 7.29
CA GLY A 132 3.92 -14.85 6.11
C GLY A 132 4.23 -13.36 6.32
N PRO A 133 3.70 -12.69 7.36
CA PRO A 133 3.98 -11.28 7.62
C PRO A 133 5.47 -10.96 7.74
N ILE A 134 6.25 -11.84 8.38
CA ILE A 134 7.70 -11.67 8.52
C ILE A 134 8.39 -11.76 7.16
N LEU A 135 8.09 -12.81 6.39
CA LEU A 135 8.66 -12.98 5.05
C LEU A 135 8.29 -11.84 4.12
N TYR A 136 7.01 -11.44 4.08
CA TYR A 136 6.57 -10.32 3.25
C TYR A 136 7.25 -9.02 3.65
N THR A 137 7.46 -8.77 4.94
CA THR A 137 8.18 -7.57 5.41
C THR A 137 9.64 -7.60 4.98
N VAL A 138 10.32 -8.74 5.07
CA VAL A 138 11.73 -8.86 4.65
C VAL A 138 11.86 -8.68 3.13
N PHE A 139 11.00 -9.32 2.33
CA PHE A 139 11.14 -9.30 0.86
C PHE A 139 10.53 -8.07 0.20
N PHE A 140 9.41 -7.56 0.71
CA PHE A 140 8.65 -6.47 0.07
C PHE A 140 8.62 -5.17 0.87
N GLY A 141 9.08 -5.20 2.14
CA GLY A 141 9.01 -4.02 3.03
C GLY A 141 9.78 -2.82 2.48
N TRP A 142 10.96 -3.03 1.89
CA TRP A 142 11.72 -1.96 1.26
C TRP A 142 10.94 -1.27 0.13
N PHE A 143 10.24 -2.05 -0.70
CA PHE A 143 9.43 -1.52 -1.79
C PHE A 143 8.24 -0.72 -1.28
N THR A 144 7.47 -1.27 -0.33
CA THR A 144 6.30 -0.59 0.24
C THR A 144 6.68 0.68 0.99
N VAL A 145 7.81 0.68 1.69
CA VAL A 145 8.37 1.87 2.35
C VAL A 145 8.71 2.95 1.33
N LEU A 146 9.43 2.61 0.27
CA LEU A 146 9.79 3.58 -0.77
C LEU A 146 8.57 4.17 -1.47
N VAL A 147 7.57 3.34 -1.79
CA VAL A 147 6.33 3.78 -2.42
C VAL A 147 5.54 4.72 -1.49
N CYS A 148 5.31 4.33 -0.24
CA CYS A 148 4.52 5.16 0.69
C CYS A 148 5.23 6.48 1.00
N ILE A 149 6.52 6.48 1.32
CA ILE A 149 7.28 7.72 1.55
C ILE A 149 7.28 8.59 0.30
N GLY A 150 7.54 8.01 -0.87
CA GLY A 150 7.59 8.74 -2.13
C GLY A 150 6.28 9.44 -2.45
N LEU A 151 5.16 8.75 -2.31
CA LEU A 151 3.82 9.31 -2.57
C LEU A 151 3.47 10.41 -1.57
N ASP A 152 3.76 10.22 -0.29
CA ASP A 152 3.48 11.20 0.76
C ASP A 152 4.30 12.48 0.56
N LEU A 153 5.58 12.35 0.22
CA LEU A 153 6.44 13.49 -0.07
C LEU A 153 6.03 14.23 -1.35
N LEU A 154 5.65 13.49 -2.41
CA LEU A 154 5.16 14.08 -3.64
C LEU A 154 3.88 14.88 -3.41
N LEU A 155 2.96 14.36 -2.60
CA LEU A 155 1.72 15.04 -2.29
C LEU A 155 1.94 16.33 -1.51
N VAL A 156 2.83 16.34 -0.49
CA VAL A 156 3.17 17.56 0.25
C VAL A 156 3.77 18.61 -0.68
N ARG A 157 4.77 18.23 -1.49
CA ARG A 157 5.38 19.15 -2.46
C ARG A 157 4.36 19.72 -3.46
N TRP A 158 3.45 18.89 -3.92
CA TRP A 158 2.42 19.34 -4.86
C TRP A 158 1.42 20.30 -4.21
N LEU A 159 1.03 20.05 -2.95
CA LEU A 159 0.20 20.97 -2.18
C LEU A 159 0.92 22.31 -1.96
N ASP A 160 2.20 22.29 -1.57
CA ASP A 160 2.98 23.53 -1.35
C ASP A 160 3.12 24.35 -2.64
N ALA A 161 3.40 23.71 -3.76
CA ALA A 161 3.52 24.38 -5.05
C ALA A 161 2.18 25.02 -5.51
N THR A 162 1.05 24.44 -5.17
CA THR A 162 -0.27 25.01 -5.48
C THR A 162 -0.60 26.21 -4.60
N PHE A 163 -0.12 26.25 -3.35
CA PHE A 163 -0.33 27.39 -2.44
C PHE A 163 0.54 28.59 -2.80
N GLN A 164 1.79 28.40 -3.17
CA GLN A 164 2.71 29.50 -3.53
C GLN A 164 2.22 30.25 -4.80
N ARG A 165 1.69 29.54 -5.79
CA ARG A 165 1.15 30.17 -7.01
C ARG A 165 -0.07 31.07 -6.77
N THR A 166 -0.87 30.78 -5.73
CA THR A 166 -2.06 31.58 -5.41
C THR A 166 -1.71 32.84 -4.62
N SER A 167 -0.63 32.87 -3.84
CA SER A 167 -0.19 34.06 -3.13
C SER A 167 0.46 35.11 -4.06
N SER A 168 1.13 34.67 -5.12
CA SER A 168 1.73 35.57 -6.12
C SER A 168 0.72 36.21 -7.09
N SER A 169 -0.45 35.60 -7.28
CA SER A 169 -1.49 36.14 -8.19
C SER A 169 -2.48 37.10 -7.52
N SER A 170 -2.47 37.21 -6.19
CA SER A 170 -3.35 38.14 -5.45
C SER A 170 -2.68 39.49 -5.12
N GLY A 171 -1.41 39.67 -5.49
CA GLY A 171 -0.62 40.89 -5.27
C GLY A 171 -0.36 41.71 -6.53
N ALA A 172 -0.98 41.35 -7.66
CA ALA A 172 -0.95 42.09 -8.92
C ALA A 172 -2.37 42.61 -9.24
#